data_33970489c3688b056531303c057e756a
#
_entry.id   33970489c3688b056531303c057e756a
#
_cell.length_a   1.000
_cell.length_b   1.000
_cell.length_c   1.000
_cell.angle_alpha   90.00
_cell.angle_beta   90.00
_cell.angle_gamma   90.00
#
_symmetry.space_group_name_H-M   'P 1'
#
loop_
_entity.id
_entity.type
_entity.pdbx_description
1 polymer ?
#
loop_
_entity_poly.entity_id
_entity_poly.type
_entity_poly.pdbx_seq_one_letter_code
_entity_poly.pdbx_strand_id
1 'polypeptide(L)'
;PGDSVRANVAGAALSVRYSRPSTRGRVIFGNVVPWNQVWRTGANEATVFETSADLVVAGTTVPAGKYTLWTIPARDAWKLIINRNTGQWGTAYDAKYDFARLEMKVEALRQPVEQFTIAIDPQGSGGLLKLEWERTRASIPFSRK
;
A
#
# COMPACT_ATOMS: atom_id res chain seq x y z
N PRO A 1 12.86 -9.08 6.11
CA PRO A 1 12.72 -9.92 4.93
C PRO A 1 11.70 -9.40 3.95
N GLY A 2 11.98 -9.60 2.68
CA GLY A 2 11.07 -9.21 1.61
C GLY A 2 9.99 -10.25 1.35
N ASP A 3 8.89 -9.81 0.77
CA ASP A 3 7.79 -10.69 0.38
C ASP A 3 7.13 -10.16 -0.89
N SER A 4 6.37 -11.01 -1.55
CA SER A 4 5.59 -10.66 -2.74
C SER A 4 4.17 -11.15 -2.58
N VAL A 5 3.22 -10.29 -2.92
CA VAL A 5 1.80 -10.63 -3.01
C VAL A 5 1.41 -10.57 -4.48
N ARG A 6 0.72 -11.60 -4.96
CA ARG A 6 0.25 -11.68 -6.33
C ARG A 6 -1.22 -12.02 -6.36
N ALA A 7 -1.94 -11.42 -7.31
CA ALA A 7 -3.34 -11.70 -7.50
C ALA A 7 -3.70 -11.54 -8.97
N ASN A 8 -4.72 -12.28 -9.40
CA ASN A 8 -5.33 -12.09 -10.70
C ASN A 8 -6.74 -11.58 -10.48
N VAL A 9 -7.02 -10.39 -11.03
CA VAL A 9 -8.31 -9.72 -10.85
C VAL A 9 -8.88 -9.41 -12.22
N ALA A 10 -9.95 -10.11 -12.60
CA ALA A 10 -10.60 -9.94 -13.89
C ALA A 10 -9.60 -9.99 -15.07
N GLY A 11 -8.61 -10.89 -14.99
CA GLY A 11 -7.58 -11.06 -16.01
C GLY A 11 -6.37 -10.12 -15.85
N ALA A 12 -6.40 -9.17 -14.93
CA ALA A 12 -5.25 -8.33 -14.65
C ALA A 12 -4.31 -9.04 -13.66
N ALA A 13 -3.03 -9.10 -13.98
CA ALA A 13 -2.02 -9.64 -13.07
C ALA A 13 -1.47 -8.49 -12.22
N LEU A 14 -1.66 -8.60 -10.91
CA LEU A 14 -1.17 -7.61 -9.96
C LEU A 14 -0.11 -8.21 -9.06
N SER A 15 0.88 -7.42 -8.71
CA SER A 15 1.87 -7.83 -7.72
C SER A 15 2.32 -6.66 -6.86
N VAL A 16 2.63 -6.97 -5.60
CA VAL A 16 3.25 -6.02 -4.68
C VAL A 16 4.47 -6.69 -4.08
N ARG A 17 5.61 -6.03 -4.18
CA ARG A 17 6.84 -6.49 -3.55
C ARG A 17 7.24 -5.50 -2.48
N TYR A 18 7.44 -5.98 -1.26
CA TYR A 18 7.65 -5.11 -0.11
C TYR A 18 8.46 -5.81 0.98
N SER A 19 9.02 -5.04 1.89
CA SER A 19 9.66 -5.55 3.09
C SER A 19 8.66 -5.54 4.25
N ARG A 20 8.74 -6.55 5.12
CA ARG A 20 7.76 -6.77 6.19
C ARG A 20 8.40 -6.60 7.56
N PRO A 21 8.39 -5.38 8.12
CA PRO A 21 8.87 -5.20 9.49
C PRO A 21 7.89 -5.79 10.50
N SER A 22 8.42 -6.15 11.67
CA SER A 22 7.64 -6.67 12.79
C SER A 22 7.48 -5.61 13.88
N THR A 23 6.45 -5.74 14.71
CA THR A 23 6.24 -4.78 15.80
C THR A 23 7.33 -4.89 16.87
N ARG A 24 7.73 -6.09 17.20
CA ARG A 24 8.73 -6.37 18.25
C ARG A 24 8.41 -5.65 19.57
N GLY A 25 7.13 -5.64 19.95
CA GLY A 25 6.67 -4.99 21.16
C GLY A 25 6.66 -3.47 21.13
N ARG A 26 6.91 -2.84 19.97
CA ARG A 26 6.93 -1.39 19.84
C ARG A 26 5.54 -0.86 19.51
N VAL A 27 5.28 0.38 19.91
CA VAL A 27 4.14 1.14 19.40
C VAL A 27 4.50 1.59 17.98
N ILE A 28 3.70 1.22 17.00
CA ILE A 28 4.02 1.47 15.59
C ILE A 28 3.52 2.84 15.15
N PHE A 29 2.20 2.99 15.02
CA PHE A 29 1.65 4.24 14.46
C PHE A 29 1.66 5.34 15.51
N GLY A 30 2.25 6.47 15.14
CA GLY A 30 2.52 7.56 16.06
C GLY A 30 3.90 7.51 16.71
N ASN A 31 4.65 6.41 16.48
CA ASN A 31 6.00 6.23 17.04
C ASN A 31 6.96 5.76 15.96
N VAL A 32 7.02 4.45 15.69
CA VAL A 32 7.90 3.91 14.65
C VAL A 32 7.54 4.51 13.27
N VAL A 33 6.24 4.63 13.02
CA VAL A 33 5.70 5.29 11.83
C VAL A 33 5.01 6.57 12.30
N PRO A 34 5.60 7.74 12.07
CA PRO A 34 5.01 9.02 12.53
C PRO A 34 3.68 9.32 11.84
N TRP A 35 2.79 9.99 12.59
CA TRP A 35 1.53 10.46 12.02
C TRP A 35 1.76 11.59 11.02
N ASN A 36 0.93 11.62 9.97
CA ASN A 36 0.85 12.72 9.00
C ASN A 36 2.14 12.96 8.22
N GLN A 37 2.97 11.94 8.10
CA GLN A 37 4.20 11.99 7.32
C GLN A 37 4.24 10.85 6.32
N VAL A 38 4.93 11.04 5.21
CA VAL A 38 5.08 9.99 4.20
C VAL A 38 5.87 8.83 4.79
N TRP A 39 5.29 7.63 4.68
CA TRP A 39 5.89 6.38 5.10
C TRP A 39 6.13 5.50 3.86
N ARG A 40 7.27 4.87 3.83
CA ARG A 40 7.67 3.98 2.72
C ARG A 40 6.83 2.70 2.61
N THR A 41 5.84 2.52 3.48
CA THR A 41 4.88 1.40 3.44
C THR A 41 5.60 0.06 3.49
N GLY A 42 6.48 -0.06 4.46
CA GLY A 42 7.34 -1.23 4.64
C GLY A 42 8.64 -0.84 5.33
N ALA A 43 9.72 -1.43 4.87
CA ALA A 43 11.06 -1.17 5.39
C ALA A 43 12.07 -1.30 4.26
N ASN A 44 13.26 -0.69 4.42
CA ASN A 44 14.37 -0.76 3.46
C ASN A 44 13.97 -0.17 2.09
N GLU A 45 13.86 -1.00 1.05
CA GLU A 45 13.49 -0.55 -0.28
C GLU A 45 12.02 -0.09 -0.33
N ALA A 46 11.72 0.77 -1.30
CA ALA A 46 10.35 1.21 -1.54
C ALA A 46 9.47 0.03 -1.95
N THR A 47 8.20 0.07 -1.54
CA THR A 47 7.21 -0.94 -1.93
C THR A 47 6.87 -0.75 -3.40
N VAL A 48 6.94 -1.83 -4.18
CA VAL A 48 6.72 -1.80 -5.63
C VAL A 48 5.40 -2.47 -5.96
N PHE A 49 4.55 -1.75 -6.71
CA PHE A 49 3.28 -2.24 -7.22
C PHE A 49 3.33 -2.33 -8.73
N GLU A 50 2.86 -3.43 -9.28
CA GLU A 50 2.82 -3.65 -10.72
C GLU A 50 1.48 -4.21 -11.15
N THR A 51 0.93 -3.68 -12.25
CA THR A 51 -0.33 -4.18 -12.81
C THR A 51 -0.18 -4.34 -14.32
N SER A 52 -0.71 -5.45 -14.85
CA SER A 52 -0.68 -5.75 -16.28
C SER A 52 -1.80 -5.06 -17.06
N ALA A 53 -2.77 -4.45 -16.37
CA ALA A 53 -3.91 -3.79 -17.01
C ALA A 53 -4.25 -2.49 -16.29
N ASP A 54 -4.97 -1.60 -16.97
CA ASP A 54 -5.43 -0.37 -16.36
C ASP A 54 -6.44 -0.66 -15.25
N LEU A 55 -6.32 0.07 -14.15
CA LEU A 55 -7.20 -0.05 -12.99
C LEU A 55 -7.89 1.28 -12.73
N VAL A 56 -9.03 1.22 -12.05
CA VAL A 56 -9.67 2.40 -11.46
C VAL A 56 -9.56 2.24 -9.95
N VAL A 57 -8.85 3.17 -9.31
CA VAL A 57 -8.65 3.17 -7.86
C VAL A 57 -9.25 4.45 -7.31
N ALA A 58 -10.31 4.34 -6.51
CA ALA A 58 -11.02 5.49 -5.93
C ALA A 58 -11.36 6.54 -6.99
N GLY A 59 -11.86 6.10 -8.15
CA GLY A 59 -12.25 6.98 -9.25
C GLY A 59 -11.12 7.47 -10.16
N THR A 60 -9.88 7.10 -9.87
CA THR A 60 -8.72 7.52 -10.66
C THR A 60 -8.21 6.35 -11.49
N THR A 61 -8.02 6.56 -12.79
CA THR A 61 -7.44 5.54 -13.66
C THR A 61 -5.93 5.47 -13.43
N VAL A 62 -5.46 4.26 -13.11
CA VAL A 62 -4.04 3.95 -12.94
C VAL A 62 -3.65 3.06 -14.12
N PRO A 63 -2.87 3.55 -15.09
CA PRO A 63 -2.48 2.76 -16.25
C PRO A 63 -1.66 1.52 -15.87
N ALA A 64 -1.73 0.51 -16.74
CA ALA A 64 -0.84 -0.64 -16.62
C ALA A 64 0.61 -0.16 -16.49
N GLY A 65 1.36 -0.75 -15.60
CA GLY A 65 2.73 -0.35 -15.38
C GLY A 65 3.24 -0.68 -13.99
N LYS A 66 4.37 -0.06 -13.65
CA LYS A 66 5.10 -0.29 -12.42
C LYS A 66 5.20 1.02 -11.65
N TYR A 67 4.93 0.94 -10.35
CA TYR A 67 4.86 2.09 -9.46
C TYR A 67 5.48 1.75 -8.12
N THR A 68 5.77 2.77 -7.31
CA THR A 68 6.02 2.60 -5.89
C THR A 68 4.83 3.11 -5.10
N LEU A 69 4.59 2.50 -3.95
CA LEU A 69 3.50 2.88 -3.06
C LEU A 69 4.08 3.50 -1.80
N TRP A 70 3.48 4.63 -1.41
CA TRP A 70 3.79 5.35 -0.18
C TRP A 70 2.48 5.66 0.50
N THR A 71 2.51 5.86 1.79
CA THR A 71 1.29 6.21 2.53
C THR A 71 1.58 7.38 3.46
N ILE A 72 0.51 8.10 3.80
CA ILE A 72 0.53 9.12 4.85
C ILE A 72 -0.47 8.66 5.89
N PRO A 73 -0.01 7.96 6.95
CA PRO A 73 -0.91 7.51 8.00
C PRO A 73 -1.41 8.67 8.85
N ALA A 74 -2.72 8.69 9.11
CA ALA A 74 -3.33 9.61 10.05
C ALA A 74 -4.32 8.83 10.90
N ARG A 75 -4.81 9.42 11.99
CA ARG A 75 -5.66 8.69 12.94
C ARG A 75 -6.98 8.22 12.34
N ASP A 76 -7.60 9.06 11.51
CA ASP A 76 -8.95 8.81 11.00
C ASP A 76 -8.98 8.35 9.55
N ALA A 77 -7.93 8.64 8.79
CA ALA A 77 -7.84 8.29 7.39
C ALA A 77 -6.38 8.24 6.97
N TRP A 78 -6.08 7.41 5.98
CA TRP A 78 -4.75 7.36 5.39
C TRP A 78 -4.83 7.86 3.95
N LYS A 79 -3.71 8.30 3.41
CA LYS A 79 -3.58 8.57 1.98
C LYS A 79 -2.63 7.56 1.37
N LEU A 80 -3.04 6.99 0.25
CA LEU A 80 -2.19 6.15 -0.58
C LEU A 80 -1.59 7.02 -1.67
N ILE A 81 -0.28 7.00 -1.78
CA ILE A 81 0.44 7.72 -2.83
C ILE A 81 0.94 6.70 -3.83
N ILE A 82 0.54 6.86 -5.09
CA ILE A 82 1.04 6.06 -6.20
C ILE A 82 2.08 6.92 -6.92
N ASN A 83 3.33 6.48 -6.92
CA ASN A 83 4.47 7.24 -7.39
C ASN A 83 5.12 6.54 -8.56
N ARG A 84 5.54 7.29 -9.57
CA ARG A 84 6.13 6.73 -10.80
C ARG A 84 7.61 6.43 -10.69
N ASN A 85 8.29 6.91 -9.65
CA ASN A 85 9.69 6.63 -9.44
C ASN A 85 9.86 5.21 -8.90
N THR A 86 10.76 4.44 -9.49
CA THR A 86 10.99 3.04 -9.10
C THR A 86 12.48 2.79 -8.94
N GLY A 87 12.82 1.75 -8.17
CA GLY A 87 14.22 1.36 -7.96
C GLY A 87 14.96 2.09 -6.86
N GLN A 88 14.26 2.96 -6.10
CA GLN A 88 14.88 3.71 -5.01
C GLN A 88 14.74 3.00 -3.66
N TRP A 89 15.58 3.44 -2.71
CA TRP A 89 15.38 3.08 -1.31
C TRP A 89 14.11 3.71 -0.74
N GLY A 90 13.62 3.17 0.36
CA GLY A 90 12.44 3.69 1.05
C GLY A 90 12.62 5.07 1.66
N THR A 91 13.81 5.67 1.62
CA THR A 91 14.04 7.04 2.06
C THR A 91 14.13 8.03 0.89
N ALA A 92 14.07 7.53 -0.34
CA ALA A 92 14.26 8.35 -1.55
C ALA A 92 12.93 8.76 -2.19
N TYR A 93 11.93 9.11 -1.36
CA TYR A 93 10.65 9.58 -1.87
C TYR A 93 10.78 10.97 -2.49
N ASP A 94 10.18 11.15 -3.65
CA ASP A 94 10.15 12.43 -4.35
C ASP A 94 8.73 12.70 -4.86
N ALA A 95 8.08 13.70 -4.28
CA ALA A 95 6.69 14.03 -4.57
C ALA A 95 6.47 14.48 -6.02
N LYS A 96 7.49 14.92 -6.72
CA LYS A 96 7.34 15.32 -8.12
C LYS A 96 6.96 14.16 -9.03
N TYR A 97 7.19 12.92 -8.60
CA TYR A 97 6.80 11.72 -9.34
C TYR A 97 5.47 11.14 -8.88
N ASP A 98 4.74 11.81 -7.99
CA ASP A 98 3.42 11.35 -7.58
C ASP A 98 2.49 11.35 -8.78
N PHE A 99 1.88 10.20 -9.03
CA PHE A 99 0.83 10.06 -10.03
C PHE A 99 -0.53 10.36 -9.42
N ALA A 100 -0.77 9.87 -8.21
CA ALA A 100 -2.05 10.03 -7.51
C ALA A 100 -1.86 9.97 -6.01
N ARG A 101 -2.73 10.69 -5.29
CA ARG A 101 -2.90 10.60 -3.83
C ARG A 101 -4.35 10.29 -3.57
N LEU A 102 -4.63 9.15 -2.94
CA LEU A 102 -5.97 8.60 -2.80
C LEU A 102 -6.26 8.30 -1.34
N GLU A 103 -7.50 8.54 -0.91
CA GLU A 103 -7.87 8.31 0.47
C GLU A 103 -8.15 6.83 0.73
N MET A 104 -7.64 6.30 1.84
CA MET A 104 -7.86 4.93 2.30
C MET A 104 -8.73 4.94 3.54
N LYS A 105 -9.59 3.93 3.66
CA LYS A 105 -10.37 3.69 4.86
C LYS A 105 -9.50 3.06 5.93
N VAL A 106 -9.67 3.49 7.19
CA VAL A 106 -8.94 2.96 8.33
C VAL A 106 -9.90 2.24 9.26
N GLU A 107 -9.51 1.05 9.70
CA GLU A 107 -10.29 0.23 10.63
C GLU A 107 -9.40 -0.32 11.73
N ALA A 108 -9.97 -0.50 12.93
CA ALA A 108 -9.29 -1.19 14.02
C ALA A 108 -9.47 -2.70 13.87
N LEU A 109 -8.40 -3.46 14.06
CA LEU A 109 -8.42 -4.91 14.02
C LEU A 109 -8.64 -5.48 15.42
N ARG A 110 -9.37 -6.58 15.52
CA ARG A 110 -9.57 -7.28 16.79
C ARG A 110 -8.31 -7.95 17.30
N GLN A 111 -7.52 -8.50 16.37
CA GLN A 111 -6.28 -9.18 16.68
C GLN A 111 -5.10 -8.37 16.13
N PRO A 112 -4.00 -8.26 16.89
CA PRO A 112 -2.84 -7.56 16.38
C PRO A 112 -2.15 -8.36 15.27
N VAL A 113 -1.64 -7.65 14.28
CA VAL A 113 -0.84 -8.23 13.20
C VAL A 113 0.62 -7.87 13.50
N GLU A 114 1.40 -8.86 13.85
CA GLU A 114 2.78 -8.67 14.28
C GLU A 114 3.67 -8.17 13.16
N GLN A 115 3.54 -8.75 11.99
CA GLN A 115 4.37 -8.42 10.85
C GLN A 115 3.55 -7.66 9.81
N PHE A 116 4.06 -6.53 9.32
CA PHE A 116 3.38 -5.72 8.30
C PHE A 116 2.97 -6.60 7.11
N THR A 117 1.69 -6.55 6.77
CA THR A 117 1.11 -7.40 5.73
C THR A 117 0.36 -6.57 4.70
N ILE A 118 0.71 -6.75 3.44
CA ILE A 118 -0.05 -6.23 2.30
C ILE A 118 -0.81 -7.40 1.70
N ALA A 119 -2.10 -7.22 1.43
CA ALA A 119 -2.94 -8.25 0.83
C ALA A 119 -3.82 -7.65 -0.25
N ILE A 120 -4.16 -8.45 -1.24
CA ILE A 120 -5.08 -8.10 -2.31
C ILE A 120 -6.19 -9.14 -2.29
N ASP A 121 -7.44 -8.71 -2.02
CA ASP A 121 -8.61 -9.58 -2.02
C ASP A 121 -9.40 -9.36 -3.31
N PRO A 122 -9.37 -10.30 -4.26
CA PRO A 122 -10.20 -10.17 -5.47
C PRO A 122 -11.68 -10.25 -5.13
N GLN A 123 -12.48 -9.38 -5.75
CA GLN A 123 -13.94 -9.32 -5.58
C GLN A 123 -14.56 -8.94 -6.91
N GLY A 124 -15.18 -9.90 -7.61
CA GLY A 124 -15.82 -9.62 -8.91
C GLY A 124 -14.82 -9.08 -9.93
N SER A 125 -15.12 -7.92 -10.51
CA SER A 125 -14.25 -7.23 -11.49
C SER A 125 -13.18 -6.38 -10.83
N GLY A 126 -13.10 -6.39 -9.52
CA GLY A 126 -12.14 -5.59 -8.77
C GLY A 126 -11.61 -6.30 -7.56
N GLY A 127 -11.22 -5.52 -6.57
CA GLY A 127 -10.69 -6.06 -5.33
C GLY A 127 -10.48 -5.00 -4.29
N LEU A 128 -9.87 -5.43 -3.20
CA LEU A 128 -9.53 -4.57 -2.08
C LEU A 128 -8.04 -4.71 -1.80
N LEU A 129 -7.32 -3.60 -1.83
CA LEU A 129 -5.93 -3.54 -1.37
C LEU A 129 -5.96 -3.24 0.12
N LYS A 130 -5.29 -4.08 0.92
CA LYS A 130 -5.27 -3.97 2.38
C LYS A 130 -3.85 -3.87 2.88
N LEU A 131 -3.63 -2.97 3.82
CA LEU A 131 -2.39 -2.83 4.57
C LEU A 131 -2.72 -3.07 6.03
N GLU A 132 -2.07 -4.05 6.66
CA GLU A 132 -2.36 -4.42 8.05
C GLU A 132 -1.10 -4.51 8.87
N TRP A 133 -1.10 -3.83 10.00
CA TRP A 133 -0.01 -3.92 10.96
C TRP A 133 -0.50 -3.46 12.32
N GLU A 134 -0.02 -4.11 13.38
CA GLU A 134 -0.50 -3.84 14.72
C GLU A 134 -2.02 -4.08 14.76
N ARG A 135 -2.82 -3.17 15.28
CA ARG A 135 -4.30 -3.30 15.28
C ARG A 135 -4.95 -2.39 14.24
N THR A 136 -4.25 -2.10 13.16
CA THR A 136 -4.71 -1.16 12.15
C THR A 136 -4.80 -1.82 10.78
N ARG A 137 -5.90 -1.57 10.09
CA ARG A 137 -6.07 -1.91 8.67
C ARG A 137 -6.38 -0.64 7.90
N ALA A 138 -5.61 -0.37 6.86
CA ALA A 138 -5.93 0.65 5.88
C ALA A 138 -6.27 -0.06 4.56
N SER A 139 -7.35 0.35 3.90
CA SER A 139 -7.80 -0.33 2.70
C SER A 139 -8.34 0.64 1.66
N ILE A 140 -8.29 0.21 0.40
CA ILE A 140 -8.83 0.97 -0.71
C ILE A 140 -9.35 0.01 -1.77
N PRO A 141 -10.59 0.19 -2.26
CA PRO A 141 -11.13 -0.64 -3.31
C PRO A 141 -10.61 -0.19 -4.68
N PHE A 142 -10.55 -1.15 -5.60
CA PHE A 142 -10.19 -0.87 -6.99
C PHE A 142 -10.97 -1.81 -7.89
N SER A 143 -11.02 -1.47 -9.17
CA SER A 143 -11.60 -2.34 -10.19
C SER A 143 -10.72 -2.32 -11.43
N ARG A 144 -10.85 -3.36 -12.26
CA ARG A 144 -10.23 -3.35 -13.57
C ARG A 144 -11.01 -2.39 -14.47
N LYS A 145 -10.29 -1.58 -15.22
CA LYS A 145 -10.91 -0.66 -16.14
C LYS A 145 -11.43 -1.35 -17.40
#